data_b5404b2751c9ba9fbd999a4ba93c0982
#
_entry.id   b5404b2751c9ba9fbd999a4ba93c0982
#
_cell.length_a   1.000
_cell.length_b   1.000
_cell.length_c   1.000
_cell.angle_alpha   90.00
_cell.angle_beta   90.00
_cell.angle_gamma   90.00
#
_symmetry.space_group_name_H-M   'P 1'
#
loop_
_entity.id
_entity.type
_entity.pdbx_description
1 polymer ?
#
loop_
_entity_poly.entity_id
_entity_poly.type
_entity_poly.pdbx_seq_one_letter_code
_entity_poly.pdbx_strand_id
1 'polypeptide(L)'
;YRNRQTNIDIRVVGSRTSGGETDYLSLIRKAVEYQNKNQISVSEGDSVWVVADGDVNYNNPDPITAKDNLLSKARKMADAKGIQIALSNPCFEFWYLLHFQYTTKFFKDYPAVKNALTTYLPDYEKAGDVYNQLAEHTAIAIQNAKRVEQYHLQNDSSKPFGIAVNPFTDIYQLVESLL
;
A
#
# COMPACT_ATOMS: atom_id res chain seq x y z
N TYR A 1 -8.21 2.29 -13.98
CA TYR A 1 -7.41 3.10 -14.91
C TYR A 1 -7.41 2.42 -16.28
N ARG A 2 -7.93 3.05 -17.29
CA ARG A 2 -7.80 2.59 -18.67
C ARG A 2 -6.79 3.52 -19.35
N ASN A 3 -5.52 3.12 -19.40
CA ASN A 3 -4.57 3.82 -20.24
C ASN A 3 -4.93 3.53 -21.70
N ARG A 4 -5.34 4.54 -22.45
CA ARG A 4 -5.76 4.38 -23.86
C ARG A 4 -4.62 4.02 -24.81
N GLN A 5 -3.37 4.00 -24.35
CA GLN A 5 -2.18 3.72 -25.16
C GLN A 5 -1.60 2.30 -24.94
N THR A 6 -2.03 1.59 -23.91
CA THR A 6 -1.61 0.22 -23.62
C THR A 6 -2.85 -0.64 -23.43
N ASN A 7 -2.85 -1.87 -23.98
CA ASN A 7 -3.93 -2.86 -23.78
C ASN A 7 -3.88 -3.44 -22.34
N ILE A 8 -3.85 -2.57 -21.32
CA ILE A 8 -3.87 -3.00 -19.91
C ILE A 8 -5.32 -3.14 -19.46
N ASP A 9 -5.73 -4.34 -19.08
CA ASP A 9 -7.01 -4.63 -18.42
C ASP A 9 -6.78 -4.68 -16.91
N ILE A 10 -7.28 -3.66 -16.18
CA ILE A 10 -7.14 -3.57 -14.73
C ILE A 10 -8.39 -4.13 -14.08
N ARG A 11 -8.22 -5.18 -13.26
CA ARG A 11 -9.30 -5.80 -12.48
C ARG A 11 -9.08 -5.56 -11.00
N VAL A 12 -9.96 -4.78 -10.40
CA VAL A 12 -9.95 -4.55 -8.95
C VAL A 12 -10.85 -5.57 -8.27
N VAL A 13 -10.25 -6.37 -7.37
CA VAL A 13 -10.98 -7.40 -6.61
C VAL A 13 -11.05 -6.96 -5.16
N GLY A 14 -12.24 -6.55 -4.71
CA GLY A 14 -12.46 -6.18 -3.31
C GLY A 14 -12.35 -7.38 -2.38
N SER A 15 -11.62 -7.22 -1.29
CA SER A 15 -11.59 -8.21 -0.21
C SER A 15 -11.99 -7.53 1.09
N ARG A 16 -13.11 -7.98 1.69
CA ARG A 16 -13.48 -7.58 3.05
C ARG A 16 -12.85 -8.57 4.02
N THR A 17 -11.99 -8.09 4.91
CA THR A 17 -11.55 -8.84 6.08
C THR A 17 -12.53 -8.55 7.22
N SER A 18 -13.13 -9.58 7.79
CA SER A 18 -13.93 -9.46 9.01
C SER A 18 -12.98 -9.32 10.18
N GLY A 19 -13.01 -8.18 10.88
CA GLY A 19 -12.29 -8.07 12.15
C GLY A 19 -11.32 -6.90 12.36
N GLY A 20 -11.28 -5.91 11.48
CA GLY A 20 -10.58 -4.64 11.76
C GLY A 20 -9.05 -4.66 11.66
N GLU A 21 -8.39 -5.80 11.64
CA GLU A 21 -6.95 -5.93 11.37
C GLU A 21 -6.69 -6.55 9.99
N THR A 22 -5.66 -6.05 9.31
CA THR A 22 -5.24 -6.62 8.02
C THR A 22 -4.64 -8.00 8.23
N ASP A 23 -5.33 -9.05 7.74
CA ASP A 23 -4.79 -10.40 7.64
C ASP A 23 -4.08 -10.59 6.29
N TYR A 24 -2.78 -10.31 6.28
CA TYR A 24 -1.95 -10.40 5.09
C TYR A 24 -1.99 -11.78 4.42
N LEU A 25 -1.96 -12.86 5.21
CA LEU A 25 -1.98 -14.23 4.67
C LEU A 25 -3.30 -14.54 3.97
N SER A 26 -4.42 -14.09 4.54
CA SER A 26 -5.74 -14.24 3.92
C SER A 26 -5.81 -13.48 2.59
N LEU A 27 -5.27 -12.25 2.54
CA LEU A 27 -5.22 -11.47 1.30
C LEU A 27 -4.41 -12.18 0.21
N ILE A 28 -3.23 -12.71 0.54
CA ILE A 28 -2.40 -13.45 -0.43
C ILE A 28 -3.10 -14.73 -0.90
N ARG A 29 -3.73 -15.50 0.00
CA ARG A 29 -4.49 -16.70 -0.40
C ARG A 29 -5.60 -16.37 -1.39
N LYS A 30 -6.38 -15.32 -1.14
CA LYS A 30 -7.42 -14.85 -2.07
C LYS A 30 -6.85 -14.40 -3.41
N ALA A 31 -5.70 -13.72 -3.41
CA ALA A 31 -5.02 -13.34 -4.64
C ALA A 31 -4.57 -14.57 -5.44
N VAL A 32 -4.02 -15.60 -4.78
CA VAL A 32 -3.65 -16.89 -5.42
C VAL A 32 -4.86 -17.60 -5.99
N GLU A 33 -5.97 -17.67 -5.23
CA GLU A 33 -7.22 -18.27 -5.71
C GLU A 33 -7.75 -17.54 -6.94
N TYR A 34 -7.73 -16.19 -6.92
CA TYR A 34 -8.16 -15.39 -8.06
C TYR A 34 -7.26 -15.58 -9.28
N GLN A 35 -5.93 -15.60 -9.07
CA GLN A 35 -4.94 -15.84 -10.11
C GLN A 35 -5.19 -17.19 -10.81
N ASN A 36 -5.34 -18.25 -10.03
CA ASN A 36 -5.58 -19.59 -10.56
C ASN A 36 -6.93 -19.69 -11.30
N LYS A 37 -7.99 -19.13 -10.72
CA LYS A 37 -9.34 -19.18 -11.32
C LYS A 37 -9.42 -18.45 -12.66
N ASN A 38 -8.66 -17.36 -12.81
CA ASN A 38 -8.71 -16.52 -14.00
C ASN A 38 -7.53 -16.75 -14.95
N GLN A 39 -6.70 -17.77 -14.68
CA GLN A 39 -5.55 -18.15 -15.50
C GLN A 39 -4.58 -16.99 -15.74
N ILE A 40 -4.37 -16.16 -14.72
CA ILE A 40 -3.45 -15.03 -14.78
C ILE A 40 -2.02 -15.57 -14.75
N SER A 41 -1.22 -15.19 -15.75
CA SER A 41 0.12 -15.72 -15.95
C SER A 41 1.18 -14.63 -15.89
N VAL A 42 1.95 -14.62 -14.80
CA VAL A 42 3.06 -13.66 -14.64
C VAL A 42 4.14 -13.84 -15.71
N SER A 43 4.34 -15.07 -16.20
CA SER A 43 5.29 -15.34 -17.28
C SER A 43 4.83 -14.78 -18.64
N GLU A 44 3.56 -14.46 -18.80
CA GLU A 44 2.98 -13.84 -20.00
C GLU A 44 2.84 -12.32 -19.88
N GLY A 45 3.35 -11.74 -18.79
CA GLY A 45 3.36 -10.30 -18.57
C GLY A 45 2.25 -9.78 -17.68
N ASP A 46 1.37 -10.66 -17.15
CA ASP A 46 0.39 -10.25 -16.16
C ASP A 46 1.05 -9.92 -14.82
N SER A 47 0.41 -9.06 -14.04
CA SER A 47 0.84 -8.77 -12.67
C SER A 47 -0.33 -8.86 -11.68
N VAL A 48 -0.04 -9.36 -10.49
CA VAL A 48 -1.01 -9.42 -9.38
C VAL A 48 -0.45 -8.64 -8.20
N TRP A 49 -1.24 -7.68 -7.72
CA TRP A 49 -0.88 -6.84 -6.59
C TRP A 49 -1.88 -7.00 -5.45
N VAL A 50 -1.36 -7.09 -4.24
CA VAL A 50 -2.14 -6.97 -3.00
C VAL A 50 -1.83 -5.65 -2.35
N VAL A 51 -2.84 -4.81 -2.19
CA VAL A 51 -2.73 -3.52 -1.47
C VAL A 51 -3.11 -3.75 -0.03
N ALA A 52 -2.26 -3.35 0.90
CA ALA A 52 -2.44 -3.59 2.33
C ALA A 52 -2.00 -2.41 3.19
N ASP A 53 -2.66 -2.27 4.34
CA ASP A 53 -2.33 -1.28 5.36
C ASP A 53 -1.44 -1.88 6.46
N GLY A 54 -0.61 -1.05 7.09
CA GLY A 54 0.17 -1.42 8.27
C GLY A 54 -0.71 -1.77 9.46
N ASP A 55 -1.71 -0.95 9.74
CA ASP A 55 -2.76 -1.18 10.78
C ASP A 55 -2.22 -1.74 12.10
N VAL A 56 -1.32 -1.01 12.76
CA VAL A 56 -0.70 -1.48 14.01
C VAL A 56 -1.63 -1.27 15.20
N ASN A 57 -1.97 -2.36 15.88
CA ASN A 57 -2.73 -2.29 17.12
C ASN A 57 -1.77 -2.14 18.31
N TYR A 58 -1.52 -0.91 18.72
CA TYR A 58 -0.62 -0.56 19.83
C TYR A 58 -1.09 -1.02 21.22
N ASN A 59 -2.27 -1.64 21.32
CA ASN A 59 -2.71 -2.27 22.57
C ASN A 59 -2.11 -3.68 22.78
N ASN A 60 -1.50 -4.27 21.75
CA ASN A 60 -0.80 -5.53 21.87
C ASN A 60 0.57 -5.34 22.56
N PRO A 61 1.07 -6.34 23.30
CA PRO A 61 2.33 -6.23 24.04
C PRO A 61 3.57 -5.97 23.16
N ASP A 62 3.60 -6.51 21.96
CA ASP A 62 4.68 -6.32 20.97
C ASP A 62 4.09 -6.19 19.57
N PRO A 63 3.43 -5.05 19.30
CA PRO A 63 2.58 -4.93 18.13
C PRO A 63 3.39 -4.90 16.81
N ILE A 64 4.57 -4.30 16.84
CA ILE A 64 5.41 -4.13 15.64
C ILE A 64 5.98 -5.48 15.21
N THR A 65 6.66 -6.19 16.11
CA THR A 65 7.29 -7.49 15.79
C THR A 65 6.26 -8.54 15.40
N ALA A 66 5.12 -8.59 16.09
CA ALA A 66 4.05 -9.52 15.76
C ALA A 66 3.53 -9.29 14.33
N LYS A 67 3.27 -8.03 13.97
CA LYS A 67 2.77 -7.65 12.65
C LYS A 67 3.81 -7.87 11.55
N ASP A 68 5.08 -7.53 11.81
CA ASP A 68 6.20 -7.77 10.88
C ASP A 68 6.40 -9.27 10.59
N ASN A 69 6.25 -10.12 11.58
CA ASN A 69 6.31 -11.57 11.40
C ASN A 69 5.19 -12.08 10.47
N LEU A 70 3.97 -11.54 10.59
CA LEU A 70 2.86 -11.86 9.70
C LEU A 70 3.11 -11.36 8.27
N LEU A 71 3.57 -10.12 8.13
CA LEU A 71 3.93 -9.55 6.83
C LEU A 71 5.06 -10.32 6.15
N SER A 72 6.10 -10.71 6.90
CA SER A 72 7.22 -11.51 6.38
C SER A 72 6.77 -12.87 5.85
N LYS A 73 5.84 -13.54 6.55
CA LYS A 73 5.25 -14.80 6.07
C LYS A 73 4.43 -14.58 4.80
N ALA A 74 3.65 -13.51 4.76
CA ALA A 74 2.85 -13.16 3.59
C ALA A 74 3.73 -12.83 2.37
N ARG A 75 4.82 -12.06 2.55
CA ARG A 75 5.80 -11.77 1.50
C ARG A 75 6.39 -13.05 0.91
N LYS A 76 6.87 -13.97 1.74
CA LYS A 76 7.41 -15.27 1.27
C LYS A 76 6.38 -16.05 0.43
N MET A 77 5.11 -16.03 0.83
CA MET A 77 4.04 -16.68 0.08
C MET A 77 3.76 -15.96 -1.23
N ALA A 78 3.73 -14.63 -1.22
CA ALA A 78 3.50 -13.79 -2.40
C ALA A 78 4.61 -13.97 -3.43
N ASP A 79 5.88 -13.90 -3.00
CA ASP A 79 7.07 -14.08 -3.85
C ASP A 79 7.04 -15.44 -4.56
N ALA A 80 6.70 -16.51 -3.82
CA ALA A 80 6.60 -17.85 -4.39
C ALA A 80 5.50 -18.00 -5.46
N LYS A 81 4.60 -17.03 -5.58
CA LYS A 81 3.47 -16.99 -6.53
C LYS A 81 3.55 -15.86 -7.52
N GLY A 82 4.62 -15.06 -7.51
CA GLY A 82 4.77 -13.89 -8.35
C GLY A 82 3.75 -12.77 -8.03
N ILE A 83 3.25 -12.74 -6.79
CA ILE A 83 2.32 -11.72 -6.31
C ILE A 83 3.13 -10.62 -5.64
N GLN A 84 2.81 -9.37 -5.94
CA GLN A 84 3.44 -8.21 -5.33
C GLN A 84 2.55 -7.66 -4.20
N ILE A 85 3.18 -7.09 -3.17
CA ILE A 85 2.47 -6.44 -2.06
C ILE A 85 2.83 -4.96 -2.09
N ALA A 86 1.81 -4.11 -2.23
CA ALA A 86 1.91 -2.68 -2.05
C ALA A 86 1.40 -2.32 -0.65
N LEU A 87 2.32 -1.96 0.25
CA LEU A 87 2.06 -1.67 1.66
C LEU A 87 2.00 -0.16 1.87
N SER A 88 1.08 0.29 2.71
CA SER A 88 1.10 1.64 3.29
C SER A 88 1.08 1.56 4.83
N ASN A 89 1.99 2.24 5.47
CA ASN A 89 2.10 2.28 6.93
C ASN A 89 2.03 3.74 7.43
N PRO A 90 1.03 4.10 8.25
CA PRO A 90 0.06 3.22 8.92
C PRO A 90 -1.11 2.78 8.03
N CYS A 91 -1.51 3.55 7.01
CA CYS A 91 -2.69 3.29 6.17
C CYS A 91 -2.54 3.88 4.77
N PHE A 92 -3.43 3.49 3.86
CA PHE A 92 -3.44 3.89 2.45
C PHE A 92 -3.55 5.42 2.28
N GLU A 93 -4.21 6.12 3.20
CA GLU A 93 -4.35 7.57 3.14
C GLU A 93 -3.01 8.32 3.24
N PHE A 94 -1.95 7.66 3.71
CA PHE A 94 -0.61 8.24 3.64
C PHE A 94 -0.16 8.44 2.18
N TRP A 95 -0.51 7.54 1.27
CA TRP A 95 -0.30 7.74 -0.16
C TRP A 95 -1.04 8.99 -0.66
N TYR A 96 -2.29 9.21 -0.25
CA TYR A 96 -3.03 10.42 -0.62
C TYR A 96 -2.35 11.70 -0.09
N LEU A 97 -1.84 11.68 1.13
CA LEU A 97 -1.15 12.82 1.72
C LEU A 97 0.10 13.22 0.92
N LEU A 98 0.81 12.25 0.35
CA LEU A 98 2.02 12.49 -0.44
C LEU A 98 1.76 13.22 -1.76
N HIS A 99 0.51 13.30 -2.23
CA HIS A 99 0.14 14.14 -3.38
C HIS A 99 0.30 15.63 -3.08
N PHE A 100 0.22 16.01 -1.81
CA PHE A 100 0.21 17.41 -1.39
C PHE A 100 1.48 17.81 -0.64
N GLN A 101 2.05 16.90 0.14
CA GLN A 101 3.24 17.21 0.93
C GLN A 101 4.19 16.04 1.11
N TYR A 102 5.49 16.34 1.12
CA TYR A 102 6.50 15.43 1.63
C TYR A 102 6.54 15.48 3.15
N THR A 103 6.52 14.31 3.82
CA THR A 103 6.67 14.22 5.27
C THR A 103 7.24 12.87 5.68
N THR A 104 8.09 12.88 6.69
CA THR A 104 8.62 11.70 7.38
C THR A 104 8.18 11.66 8.84
N LYS A 105 7.21 12.53 9.21
CA LYS A 105 6.64 12.56 10.56
C LYS A 105 5.93 11.25 10.83
N PHE A 106 6.20 10.65 12.00
CA PHE A 106 5.47 9.47 12.47
C PHE A 106 3.97 9.72 12.60
N PHE A 107 3.18 8.79 12.07
CA PHE A 107 1.72 8.76 12.22
C PHE A 107 1.31 7.47 12.93
N LYS A 108 0.69 7.61 14.10
CA LYS A 108 0.29 6.46 14.90
C LYS A 108 -0.73 5.56 14.18
N ASP A 109 -1.71 6.17 13.52
CA ASP A 109 -2.90 5.49 13.01
C ASP A 109 -3.58 6.28 11.88
N TYR A 110 -4.65 5.72 11.32
CA TYR A 110 -5.48 6.37 10.31
C TYR A 110 -6.02 7.76 10.76
N PRO A 111 -6.57 7.96 11.99
CA PRO A 111 -7.00 9.29 12.42
C PRO A 111 -5.90 10.36 12.33
N ALA A 112 -4.67 10.00 12.67
CA ALA A 112 -3.54 10.93 12.58
C ALA A 112 -3.21 11.33 11.14
N VAL A 113 -3.27 10.39 10.20
CA VAL A 113 -3.08 10.65 8.77
C VAL A 113 -4.26 11.45 8.21
N LYS A 114 -5.51 11.05 8.53
CA LYS A 114 -6.72 11.76 8.10
C LYS A 114 -6.67 13.23 8.52
N ASN A 115 -6.29 13.52 9.76
CA ASN A 115 -6.19 14.90 10.25
C ASN A 115 -5.18 15.74 9.45
N ALA A 116 -4.07 15.16 9.01
CA ALA A 116 -3.13 15.86 8.15
C ALA A 116 -3.68 16.04 6.73
N LEU A 117 -4.36 15.01 6.20
CA LEU A 117 -4.93 14.99 4.85
C LEU A 117 -6.06 16.02 4.69
N THR A 118 -6.92 16.19 5.71
CA THR A 118 -8.06 17.14 5.67
C THR A 118 -7.62 18.60 5.57
N THR A 119 -6.35 18.93 5.80
CA THR A 119 -5.79 20.25 5.46
C THR A 119 -5.86 20.54 3.96
N TYR A 120 -5.75 19.52 3.12
CA TYR A 120 -5.75 19.60 1.66
C TYR A 120 -7.07 19.14 1.05
N LEU A 121 -7.72 18.17 1.69
CA LEU A 121 -9.01 17.61 1.32
C LEU A 121 -9.99 17.75 2.49
N PRO A 122 -10.57 18.94 2.73
CA PRO A 122 -11.41 19.19 3.91
C PRO A 122 -12.61 18.23 4.03
N ASP A 123 -13.19 17.85 2.89
CA ASP A 123 -14.37 16.99 2.82
C ASP A 123 -14.00 15.51 2.64
N TYR A 124 -12.75 15.12 2.94
CA TYR A 124 -12.33 13.74 2.78
C TYR A 124 -13.10 12.78 3.69
N GLU A 125 -13.79 11.84 3.06
CA GLU A 125 -14.42 10.70 3.72
C GLU A 125 -13.79 9.38 3.24
N LYS A 126 -13.68 8.41 4.18
CA LYS A 126 -13.12 7.10 3.86
C LYS A 126 -13.97 6.42 2.77
N ALA A 127 -13.31 5.92 1.72
CA ALA A 127 -13.91 5.36 0.51
C ALA A 127 -14.64 6.38 -0.39
N GLY A 128 -14.49 7.69 -0.16
CA GLY A 128 -14.90 8.72 -1.10
C GLY A 128 -14.04 8.73 -2.37
N ASP A 129 -14.62 9.14 -3.49
CA ASP A 129 -13.88 9.34 -4.73
C ASP A 129 -13.11 10.67 -4.67
N VAL A 130 -11.79 10.56 -4.57
CA VAL A 130 -10.86 11.71 -4.55
C VAL A 130 -9.96 11.75 -5.79
N TYR A 131 -10.28 10.94 -6.80
CA TYR A 131 -9.42 10.80 -7.98
C TYR A 131 -9.13 12.13 -8.67
N ASN A 132 -10.16 12.93 -8.90
CA ASN A 132 -10.00 14.21 -9.61
C ASN A 132 -9.11 15.21 -8.85
N GLN A 133 -9.10 15.17 -7.51
CA GLN A 133 -8.26 16.01 -6.68
C GLN A 133 -6.80 15.55 -6.64
N LEU A 134 -6.55 14.26 -6.88
CA LEU A 134 -5.22 13.65 -6.78
C LEU A 134 -4.52 13.51 -8.13
N ALA A 135 -5.27 13.32 -9.22
CA ALA A 135 -4.74 12.89 -10.52
C ALA A 135 -3.60 13.78 -11.05
N GLU A 136 -3.72 15.10 -10.94
CA GLU A 136 -2.70 16.04 -11.40
C GLU A 136 -1.44 16.05 -10.54
N HIS A 137 -1.52 15.54 -9.31
CA HIS A 137 -0.43 15.48 -8.35
C HIS A 137 0.26 14.11 -8.26
N THR A 138 -0.14 13.13 -9.08
CA THR A 138 0.39 11.76 -9.02
C THR A 138 1.90 11.70 -9.16
N ALA A 139 2.49 12.49 -10.07
CA ALA A 139 3.95 12.56 -10.24
C ALA A 139 4.65 13.09 -8.97
N ILE A 140 4.05 14.05 -8.29
CA ILE A 140 4.54 14.60 -7.01
C ILE A 140 4.47 13.52 -5.92
N ALA A 141 3.37 12.76 -5.86
CA ALA A 141 3.21 11.68 -4.89
C ALA A 141 4.27 10.60 -5.06
N ILE A 142 4.55 10.18 -6.29
CA ILE A 142 5.61 9.21 -6.61
C ILE A 142 6.97 9.74 -6.14
N GLN A 143 7.28 10.99 -6.46
CA GLN A 143 8.54 11.60 -6.04
C GLN A 143 8.66 11.67 -4.51
N ASN A 144 7.60 12.08 -3.83
CA ASN A 144 7.56 12.17 -2.38
C ASN A 144 7.67 10.80 -1.72
N ALA A 145 7.02 9.76 -2.24
CA ALA A 145 7.13 8.40 -1.74
C ALA A 145 8.58 7.87 -1.85
N LYS A 146 9.23 8.08 -3.00
CA LYS A 146 10.64 7.72 -3.19
C LYS A 146 11.57 8.48 -2.25
N ARG A 147 11.28 9.75 -1.95
CA ARG A 147 12.05 10.53 -0.96
C ARG A 147 11.86 10.00 0.46
N VAL A 148 10.65 9.58 0.83
CA VAL A 148 10.38 8.94 2.13
C VAL A 148 11.16 7.64 2.23
N GLU A 149 11.14 6.81 1.20
CA GLU A 149 11.93 5.58 1.13
C GLU A 149 13.42 5.85 1.31
N GLN A 150 13.98 6.80 0.56
CA GLN A 150 15.39 7.19 0.68
C GLN A 150 15.74 7.70 2.07
N TYR A 151 14.87 8.48 2.69
CA TYR A 151 15.05 8.95 4.06
C TYR A 151 15.23 7.77 5.03
N HIS A 152 14.36 6.77 4.94
CA HIS A 152 14.44 5.60 5.82
C HIS A 152 15.67 4.74 5.53
N LEU A 153 16.05 4.54 4.26
CA LEU A 153 17.26 3.82 3.89
C LEU A 153 18.54 4.48 4.44
N GLN A 154 18.58 5.80 4.47
CA GLN A 154 19.74 6.55 5.00
C GLN A 154 19.80 6.52 6.53
N ASN A 155 18.67 6.37 7.21
CA ASN A 155 18.59 6.50 8.67
C ASN A 155 18.53 5.20 9.43
N ASP A 156 18.37 4.02 8.83
CA ASP A 156 18.51 2.71 9.54
C ASP A 156 17.95 1.48 8.81
N SER A 157 17.75 1.42 7.51
CA SER A 157 17.01 0.30 6.96
C SER A 157 17.80 -0.52 5.95
N SER A 158 18.49 -1.53 6.46
CA SER A 158 19.14 -2.58 5.64
C SER A 158 18.15 -3.66 5.14
N LYS A 159 16.83 -3.51 5.33
CA LYS A 159 15.82 -4.57 5.08
C LYS A 159 14.67 -4.07 4.20
N PRO A 160 13.97 -4.99 3.53
CA PRO A 160 12.67 -4.65 2.94
C PRO A 160 11.80 -3.98 3.99
N PHE A 161 11.20 -2.85 3.62
CA PHE A 161 10.41 -2.06 4.55
C PHE A 161 9.29 -2.89 5.17
N GLY A 162 9.19 -2.81 6.48
CA GLY A 162 8.23 -3.49 7.32
C GLY A 162 7.39 -2.53 8.14
N ILE A 163 6.70 -3.08 9.10
CA ILE A 163 5.82 -2.32 10.01
C ILE A 163 6.60 -1.37 10.93
N ALA A 164 7.86 -1.66 11.20
CA ALA A 164 8.72 -0.77 11.99
C ALA A 164 9.00 0.58 11.29
N VAL A 165 8.89 0.63 9.97
CA VAL A 165 9.09 1.84 9.18
C VAL A 165 7.79 2.62 9.06
N ASN A 166 7.72 3.79 9.70
CA ASN A 166 6.53 4.63 9.71
C ASN A 166 6.92 6.13 9.69
N PRO A 167 6.37 6.94 8.76
CA PRO A 167 5.44 6.52 7.71
C PRO A 167 6.17 5.91 6.50
N PHE A 168 5.46 5.06 5.76
CA PHE A 168 5.98 4.46 4.55
C PHE A 168 4.85 4.08 3.58
N THR A 169 5.12 4.11 2.28
CA THR A 169 4.26 3.50 1.26
C THR A 169 5.08 3.12 0.04
N ASP A 170 4.81 1.93 -0.51
CA ASP A 170 5.32 1.47 -1.80
C ASP A 170 4.23 1.39 -2.89
N ILE A 171 3.06 2.00 -2.64
CA ILE A 171 1.98 2.14 -3.63
C ILE A 171 2.48 2.79 -4.94
N TYR A 172 3.49 3.65 -4.87
CA TYR A 172 4.07 4.27 -6.05
C TYR A 172 4.60 3.24 -7.06
N GLN A 173 5.08 2.06 -6.61
CA GLN A 173 5.56 1.00 -7.49
C GLN A 173 4.41 0.41 -8.32
N LEU A 174 3.25 0.16 -7.66
CA LEU A 174 2.03 -0.24 -8.36
C LEU A 174 1.61 0.82 -9.38
N VAL A 175 1.59 2.10 -8.97
CA VAL A 175 1.17 3.20 -9.86
C VAL A 175 2.12 3.33 -11.06
N GLU A 176 3.44 3.27 -10.85
CA GLU A 176 4.43 3.31 -11.94
C GLU A 176 4.29 2.12 -12.90
N SER A 177 3.88 0.94 -12.42
CA SER A 177 3.63 -0.21 -13.29
C SER A 177 2.42 -0.05 -14.22
N LEU A 178 1.59 0.97 -13.97
CA LEU A 178 0.38 1.27 -14.75
C LEU A 178 0.55 2.49 -15.68
N LEU A 179 1.65 3.23 -15.59
CA LEU A 179 1.96 4.41 -16.41
C LEU A 179 2.79 4.04 -17.63
#